data_71dcbd6b1549880af990c76e29e13f26
#
_entry.id   71dcbd6b1549880af990c76e29e13f26
#
_cell.length_a   1.000
_cell.length_b   1.000
_cell.length_c   1.000
_cell.angle_alpha   90.00
_cell.angle_beta   90.00
_cell.angle_gamma   90.00
#
_symmetry.space_group_name_H-M   'P 1'
#
loop_
_entity.id
_entity.type
_entity.pdbx_description
1 polymer ?
#
loop_
_entity_poly.entity_id
_entity_poly.type
_entity_poly.pdbx_seq_one_letter_code
_entity_poly.pdbx_strand_id
1 'polypeptide(L)'
;MPKISAMAVLAAILAGFVLTSCDTLKTVEVTLDITGSSLAYFTGFYETTTNGQKQISGSPPKSYTFEARKQNDFVAAQLVYAGAGALTAKLVSGGVTRDSESIGTVGVITLNWTPK
;
A
#
# COMPACT_ATOMS: atom_id res chain seq x y z
N MET A 1 39.47 2.74 17.99
CA MET A 1 38.96 2.69 17.69
C MET A 1 38.85 2.53 17.64
N PRO A 2 38.99 2.46 17.81
CA PRO A 2 38.48 2.21 17.50
C PRO A 2 37.94 2.03 17.56
N LYS A 3 37.69 1.82 17.77
CA LYS A 3 36.90 1.53 17.52
C LYS A 3 36.23 1.78 16.99
N ILE A 4 35.97 2.23 17.13
CA ILE A 4 35.28 2.50 16.38
C ILE A 4 35.13 2.21 15.45
N SER A 5 35.74 2.53 15.53
CA SER A 5 35.82 2.06 14.42
C SER A 5 35.25 0.86 14.40
N ALA A 6 35.38 0.37 15.35
CA ALA A 6 34.82 -0.83 15.36
C ALA A 6 33.42 -0.69 15.07
N MET A 7 32.89 0.29 15.48
CA MET A 7 31.59 0.49 15.31
C MET A 7 31.30 0.78 13.98
N ALA A 8 32.02 1.56 13.42
CA ALA A 8 31.82 1.85 12.08
C ALA A 8 31.99 0.61 11.30
N VAL A 9 32.91 -0.17 11.71
CA VAL A 9 33.11 -1.33 11.02
C VAL A 9 31.97 -2.23 11.13
N LEU A 10 31.39 -2.28 12.24
CA LEU A 10 30.28 -3.09 12.39
C LEU A 10 29.20 -2.66 11.51
N ALA A 11 29.01 -1.41 11.39
CA ALA A 11 27.99 -0.93 10.53
C ALA A 11 28.31 -1.31 9.11
N ALA A 12 29.53 -1.25 8.77
CA ALA A 12 29.89 -1.57 7.44
C ALA A 12 29.68 -3.04 7.16
N ILE A 13 29.91 -3.84 8.12
CA ILE A 13 29.72 -5.21 7.94
C ILE A 13 28.27 -5.50 7.70
N LEU A 14 27.43 -4.86 8.41
CA LEU A 14 26.05 -5.04 8.21
C LEU A 14 25.68 -4.62 6.80
N ALA A 15 26.27 -3.59 6.34
CA ALA A 15 25.97 -3.13 5.01
C ALA A 15 26.37 -4.20 3.99
N GLY A 16 27.46 -4.85 4.23
CA GLY A 16 27.88 -5.86 3.31
C GLY A 16 26.91 -7.01 3.19
N PHE A 17 26.29 -7.38 4.26
CA PHE A 17 25.34 -8.45 4.18
C PHE A 17 24.10 -8.00 3.52
N VAL A 18 23.72 -6.79 3.70
CA VAL A 18 22.53 -6.30 3.14
C VAL A 18 22.53 -6.40 1.64
N LEU A 19 23.69 -6.35 1.03
CA LEU A 19 23.74 -6.39 -0.41
C LEU A 19 23.10 -7.63 -0.99
N THR A 20 23.21 -8.73 -0.32
CA THR A 20 22.67 -9.95 -0.88
C THR A 20 21.16 -10.02 -0.71
N SER A 21 20.61 -9.29 0.21
CA SER A 21 19.17 -9.33 0.43
C SER A 21 18.48 -8.12 -0.13
N CYS A 22 19.17 -7.22 -0.79
CA CYS A 22 18.56 -6.02 -1.30
C CYS A 22 17.38 -6.29 -2.22
N ASP A 23 17.49 -7.28 -3.08
CA ASP A 23 16.42 -7.53 -4.03
C ASP A 23 15.13 -7.95 -3.34
N THR A 24 15.22 -8.73 -2.30
CA THR A 24 14.04 -9.18 -1.60
C THR A 24 13.47 -8.07 -0.71
N LEU A 25 14.28 -7.04 -0.42
CA LEU A 25 13.84 -5.95 0.41
C LEU A 25 13.40 -4.74 -0.42
N LYS A 26 13.48 -4.83 -1.72
CA LYS A 26 13.03 -3.73 -2.57
C LYS A 26 11.55 -3.54 -2.41
N THR A 27 11.13 -2.30 -2.45
CA THR A 27 9.73 -1.96 -2.32
C THR A 27 9.23 -1.28 -3.58
N VAL A 28 7.93 -1.30 -3.74
CA VAL A 28 7.24 -0.55 -4.77
C VAL A 28 6.24 0.35 -4.07
N GLU A 29 6.02 1.51 -4.63
CA GLU A 29 5.05 2.44 -4.10
C GLU A 29 3.69 2.07 -4.65
N VAL A 30 2.69 2.02 -3.79
CA VAL A 30 1.33 1.70 -4.18
C VAL A 30 0.43 2.84 -3.72
N THR A 31 -0.48 3.27 -4.56
CA THR A 31 -1.45 4.29 -4.21
C THR A 31 -2.84 3.66 -4.28
N LEU A 32 -3.60 3.81 -3.19
CA LEU A 32 -5.01 3.49 -3.19
C LEU A 32 -5.73 4.80 -3.50
N ASP A 33 -6.31 4.88 -4.69
CA ASP A 33 -6.94 6.09 -5.18
C ASP A 33 -8.45 5.91 -5.16
N ILE A 34 -9.14 6.76 -4.44
CA ILE A 34 -10.59 6.66 -4.25
C ILE A 34 -11.25 7.91 -4.80
N THR A 35 -12.10 7.71 -5.80
CA THR A 35 -12.79 8.80 -6.47
C THR A 35 -14.28 8.53 -6.47
N GLY A 36 -15.07 9.52 -6.79
CA GLY A 36 -16.49 9.35 -6.88
C GLY A 36 -17.26 10.58 -6.38
N SER A 37 -18.50 10.35 -5.97
CA SER A 37 -19.35 11.42 -5.50
C SER A 37 -18.87 11.97 -4.16
N SER A 38 -18.92 13.27 -4.00
CA SER A 38 -18.58 13.88 -2.73
C SER A 38 -19.61 13.53 -1.63
N LEU A 39 -20.74 12.96 -2.00
CA LEU A 39 -21.73 12.52 -1.04
C LEU A 39 -21.52 11.06 -0.62
N ALA A 40 -20.56 10.39 -1.23
CA ALA A 40 -20.22 9.03 -0.84
C ALA A 40 -19.37 9.08 0.43
N TYR A 41 -19.47 8.05 1.24
CA TYR A 41 -18.67 7.93 2.45
C TYR A 41 -18.18 6.50 2.55
N PHE A 42 -16.93 6.34 2.88
CA PHE A 42 -16.34 5.00 3.00
C PHE A 42 -15.62 4.83 4.32
N THR A 43 -15.53 3.60 4.75
CA THR A 43 -14.68 3.21 5.86
C THR A 43 -14.10 1.85 5.50
N GLY A 44 -12.88 1.61 5.89
CA GLY A 44 -12.23 0.35 5.55
C GLY A 44 -10.78 0.35 5.91
N PHE A 45 -10.00 -0.34 5.11
CA PHE A 45 -8.56 -0.46 5.37
C PHE A 45 -7.80 -0.79 4.10
N TYR A 46 -6.49 -0.59 4.16
CA TYR A 46 -5.57 -1.20 3.22
C TYR A 46 -4.51 -1.93 4.02
N GLU A 47 -3.88 -2.92 3.42
CA GLU A 47 -2.87 -3.69 4.13
C GLU A 47 -1.87 -4.32 3.19
N THR A 48 -0.70 -4.59 3.73
CA THR A 48 0.28 -5.42 3.07
C THR A 48 0.70 -6.49 4.06
N THR A 49 1.22 -7.62 3.56
CA THR A 49 1.70 -8.68 4.42
C THR A 49 2.81 -8.15 5.34
N THR A 50 3.64 -7.28 4.83
CA THR A 50 4.79 -6.78 5.56
C THR A 50 4.42 -5.74 6.61
N ASN A 51 3.53 -4.82 6.27
CA ASN A 51 3.27 -3.65 7.11
C ASN A 51 1.97 -3.70 7.89
N GLY A 52 1.16 -4.71 7.66
CA GLY A 52 -0.09 -4.86 8.39
C GLY A 52 -1.19 -3.95 7.88
N GLN A 53 -2.20 -3.79 8.67
CA GLN A 53 -3.44 -3.15 8.27
C GLN A 53 -3.51 -1.70 8.75
N LYS A 54 -4.03 -0.82 7.89
CA LYS A 54 -4.22 0.59 8.23
C LYS A 54 -5.67 0.97 7.98
N GLN A 55 -6.33 1.48 9.01
CA GLN A 55 -7.73 1.88 8.92
C GLN A 55 -7.85 3.24 8.25
N ILE A 56 -8.85 3.40 7.39
CA ILE A 56 -9.12 4.65 6.68
C ILE A 56 -10.62 4.93 6.65
N SER A 57 -10.98 6.18 6.48
CA SER A 57 -12.37 6.58 6.30
C SER A 57 -12.42 7.98 5.70
N GLY A 58 -13.50 8.32 5.08
CA GLY A 58 -13.68 9.67 4.53
C GLY A 58 -14.63 9.69 3.34
N SER A 59 -14.55 10.76 2.59
CA SER A 59 -15.31 10.93 1.35
C SER A 59 -14.36 11.20 0.20
N PRO A 60 -14.70 10.78 -1.02
CA PRO A 60 -13.86 11.07 -2.18
C PRO A 60 -13.73 12.57 -2.43
N PRO A 61 -12.63 13.00 -3.01
CA PRO A 61 -11.49 12.18 -3.41
C PRO A 61 -10.52 11.96 -2.26
N LYS A 62 -9.95 10.79 -2.19
CA LYS A 62 -8.90 10.46 -1.22
C LYS A 62 -7.85 9.60 -1.88
N SER A 63 -6.62 9.74 -1.43
CA SER A 63 -5.52 8.99 -1.98
C SER A 63 -4.59 8.63 -0.84
N TYR A 64 -4.19 7.38 -0.77
CA TYR A 64 -3.30 6.88 0.28
C TYR A 64 -2.13 6.18 -0.40
N THR A 65 -0.92 6.61 -0.09
CA THR A 65 0.28 6.04 -0.67
C THR A 65 1.05 5.27 0.38
N PHE A 66 1.47 4.09 0.04
CA PHE A 66 2.18 3.22 0.96
C PHE A 66 3.15 2.33 0.17
N GLU A 67 3.97 1.59 0.86
CA GLU A 67 4.95 0.74 0.23
C GLU A 67 4.65 -0.73 0.45
N ALA A 68 4.90 -1.53 -0.56
CA ALA A 68 4.82 -2.98 -0.47
C ALA A 68 6.17 -3.54 -0.93
N ARG A 69 6.52 -4.72 -0.46
CA ARG A 69 7.75 -5.37 -0.91
C ARG A 69 7.53 -5.85 -2.33
N LYS A 70 8.58 -5.78 -3.11
CA LYS A 70 8.51 -6.16 -4.50
C LYS A 70 8.19 -7.64 -4.69
N GLN A 71 8.58 -8.46 -3.74
CA GLN A 71 8.34 -9.89 -3.80
C GLN A 71 7.80 -10.38 -2.46
N ASN A 72 7.01 -11.41 -2.50
CA ASN A 72 6.49 -12.10 -1.31
C ASN A 72 5.61 -11.18 -0.45
N ASP A 73 4.96 -10.25 -1.07
CA ASP A 73 4.04 -9.37 -0.37
C ASP A 73 2.67 -9.47 -1.05
N PHE A 74 1.68 -8.99 -0.37
CA PHE A 74 0.31 -9.01 -0.82
C PHE A 74 -0.31 -7.67 -0.43
N VAL A 75 -0.96 -7.03 -1.37
CA VAL A 75 -1.61 -5.75 -1.15
C VAL A 75 -3.10 -5.98 -1.23
N ALA A 76 -3.82 -5.51 -0.24
CA ALA A 76 -5.27 -5.62 -0.23
C ALA A 76 -5.88 -4.33 0.28
N ALA A 77 -7.09 -4.03 -0.16
CA ALA A 77 -7.85 -2.92 0.35
C ALA A 77 -9.31 -3.34 0.36
N GLN A 78 -10.03 -2.94 1.39
CA GLN A 78 -11.45 -3.20 1.47
C GLN A 78 -12.13 -1.94 1.97
N LEU A 79 -13.18 -1.53 1.28
CA LEU A 79 -13.94 -0.34 1.63
C LEU A 79 -15.40 -0.72 1.75
N VAL A 80 -16.01 -0.29 2.83
CA VAL A 80 -17.46 -0.40 3.01
C VAL A 80 -18.01 0.97 2.63
N TYR A 81 -18.88 0.99 1.66
CA TYR A 81 -19.41 2.22 1.09
C TYR A 81 -20.80 2.52 1.64
N ALA A 82 -20.99 3.77 2.01
CA ALA A 82 -22.28 4.29 2.39
C ALA A 82 -22.43 5.68 1.76
N GLY A 83 -23.62 6.17 1.68
CA GLY A 83 -23.87 7.50 1.12
C GLY A 83 -24.54 7.42 -0.24
N ALA A 84 -24.36 8.43 -1.06
CA ALA A 84 -25.04 8.55 -2.34
C ALA A 84 -24.03 8.75 -3.47
N GLY A 85 -24.33 8.19 -4.63
CA GLY A 85 -23.49 8.32 -5.82
C GLY A 85 -22.50 7.18 -5.94
N ALA A 86 -21.69 7.21 -6.96
CA ALA A 86 -20.77 6.13 -7.25
C ALA A 86 -19.46 6.28 -6.48
N LEU A 87 -18.81 5.18 -6.18
CA LEU A 87 -17.49 5.16 -5.59
C LEU A 87 -16.61 4.23 -6.42
N THR A 88 -15.43 4.70 -6.75
CA THR A 88 -14.45 3.90 -7.48
C THR A 88 -13.16 3.87 -6.68
N ALA A 89 -12.57 2.70 -6.55
CA ALA A 89 -11.28 2.55 -5.88
C ALA A 89 -10.32 1.83 -6.81
N LYS A 90 -9.06 2.25 -6.79
CA LYS A 90 -8.02 1.68 -7.64
C LYS A 90 -6.76 1.49 -6.85
N LEU A 91 -6.04 0.42 -7.11
CA LEU A 91 -4.66 0.25 -6.66
C LEU A 91 -3.78 0.56 -7.86
N VAL A 92 -2.89 1.52 -7.70
CA VAL A 92 -2.01 1.99 -8.77
C VAL A 92 -0.57 1.84 -8.33
N SER A 93 0.28 1.31 -9.17
CA SER A 93 1.69 1.21 -8.88
C SER A 93 2.47 1.32 -10.20
N GLY A 94 3.50 2.16 -10.20
CA GLY A 94 4.30 2.38 -11.40
C GLY A 94 3.50 3.01 -12.52
N GLY A 95 2.50 3.83 -12.19
CA GLY A 95 1.67 4.47 -13.20
C GLY A 95 0.65 3.53 -13.85
N VAL A 96 0.51 2.32 -13.33
CA VAL A 96 -0.38 1.31 -13.91
C VAL A 96 -1.44 0.94 -12.87
N THR A 97 -2.70 0.90 -13.29
CA THR A 97 -3.77 0.43 -12.42
C THR A 97 -3.66 -1.07 -12.29
N ARG A 98 -3.47 -1.55 -11.08
CA ARG A 98 -3.26 -2.97 -10.80
C ARG A 98 -4.56 -3.68 -10.45
N ASP A 99 -5.49 -2.99 -9.87
CA ASP A 99 -6.82 -3.50 -9.59
C ASP A 99 -7.77 -2.32 -9.46
N SER A 100 -9.03 -2.50 -9.78
CA SER A 100 -10.00 -1.42 -9.76
C SER A 100 -11.40 -1.99 -9.60
N GLU A 101 -12.21 -1.30 -8.83
CA GLU A 101 -13.62 -1.68 -8.68
C GLU A 101 -14.46 -0.43 -8.46
N SER A 102 -15.68 -0.43 -9.02
CA SER A 102 -16.63 0.66 -8.86
C SER A 102 -17.95 0.11 -8.37
N ILE A 103 -18.65 0.91 -7.57
CA ILE A 103 -19.94 0.50 -7.04
C ILE A 103 -20.84 1.73 -6.99
N GLY A 104 -22.06 1.57 -7.35
CA GLY A 104 -23.03 2.67 -7.42
C GLY A 104 -24.02 2.70 -6.27
N THR A 105 -24.00 1.69 -5.42
CA THR A 105 -24.91 1.60 -4.28
C THR A 105 -24.13 1.15 -3.05
N VAL A 106 -24.77 1.13 -1.92
CA VAL A 106 -24.14 0.66 -0.70
C VAL A 106 -23.61 -0.75 -0.90
N GLY A 107 -22.42 -1.01 -0.43
CA GLY A 107 -21.79 -2.32 -0.56
C GLY A 107 -20.33 -2.29 -0.16
N VAL A 108 -19.58 -3.25 -0.68
CA VAL A 108 -18.20 -3.43 -0.33
C VAL A 108 -17.35 -3.49 -1.60
N ILE A 109 -16.23 -2.77 -1.57
CA ILE A 109 -15.22 -2.85 -2.61
C ILE A 109 -14.05 -3.63 -2.04
N THR A 110 -13.54 -4.60 -2.79
CA THR A 110 -12.36 -5.36 -2.38
C THR A 110 -11.35 -5.35 -3.52
N LEU A 111 -10.14 -4.94 -3.22
CA LEU A 111 -9.06 -4.88 -4.19
C LEU A 111 -7.89 -5.71 -3.69
N ASN A 112 -7.17 -6.33 -4.61
CA ASN A 112 -5.98 -7.11 -4.28
C ASN A 112 -4.97 -7.04 -5.39
N TRP A 113 -3.70 -7.12 -5.02
CA TRP A 113 -2.62 -7.18 -6.00
C TRP A 113 -1.38 -7.76 -5.33
N THR A 114 -0.66 -8.58 -6.07
CA THR A 114 0.60 -9.14 -5.57
C THR A 114 1.72 -8.60 -6.45
N PRO A 115 2.65 -7.82 -5.89
CA PRO A 115 3.79 -7.32 -6.65
C PRO A 115 4.70 -8.47 -7.08
N LYS A 116 5.34 -8.31 -8.23
CA LYS A 116 6.22 -9.33 -8.78
C LYS A 116 7.60 -8.77 -9.06
#